data_b387adecc13be8b58008f507732cc0b3
#
_entry.id   b387adecc13be8b58008f507732cc0b3
#
_cell.length_a   1.000
_cell.length_b   1.000
_cell.length_c   1.000
_cell.angle_alpha   90.00
_cell.angle_beta   90.00
_cell.angle_gamma   90.00
#
_symmetry.space_group_name_H-M   'P 1'
#
loop_
_entity.id
_entity.type
_entity.pdbx_description
1 polymer ?
#
loop_
_entity_poly.entity_id
_entity_poly.type
_entity_poly.pdbx_seq_one_letter_code
_entity_poly.pdbx_strand_id
1 'polypeptide(L)'
;MLETSVEGFSIENQSATSSDNSQSPIEILFGIICLVLLIPATLVAFGEFRYIIDYFEYGGDMSDVRSWILYSTTILSILLISGLHFIGLIKSTSWKLISGGFIIVISVMNLFSRFSDFGKERREWGIDEFWLDFLYWPSTHERLELVFLGIIIGFFVIKK
;
A
#
# COMPACT_ATOMS: atom_id res chain seq x y z
N MET A 1 -16.34 64.99 39.93
CA MET A 1 -16.09 63.55 40.20
C MET A 1 -16.31 62.79 38.93
N LEU A 2 -15.25 62.43 38.27
CA LEU A 2 -15.24 61.65 37.06
C LEU A 2 -14.47 60.35 37.36
N GLU A 3 -15.21 59.27 37.54
CA GLU A 3 -14.62 57.95 37.63
C GLU A 3 -14.33 57.40 36.22
N THR A 4 -13.07 57.29 35.89
CA THR A 4 -12.58 56.60 34.68
C THR A 4 -12.46 55.12 34.99
N SER A 5 -13.41 54.35 34.48
CA SER A 5 -13.34 52.90 34.45
C SER A 5 -12.27 52.46 33.44
N VAL A 6 -11.20 51.88 33.93
CA VAL A 6 -10.16 51.22 33.08
C VAL A 6 -10.61 49.79 32.86
N GLU A 7 -11.14 49.52 31.65
CA GLU A 7 -11.39 48.16 31.21
C GLU A 7 -10.05 47.47 30.93
N GLY A 8 -9.79 46.44 31.77
CA GLY A 8 -8.65 45.56 31.60
C GLY A 8 -8.77 44.71 30.33
N PHE A 9 -7.91 44.97 29.37
CA PHE A 9 -7.74 44.18 28.19
C PHE A 9 -7.01 42.86 28.55
N SER A 10 -7.79 41.82 28.81
CA SER A 10 -7.26 40.46 28.94
C SER A 10 -6.72 39.99 27.60
N ILE A 11 -5.40 40.05 27.47
CA ILE A 11 -4.70 39.34 26.39
C ILE A 11 -4.78 37.87 26.75
N GLU A 12 -5.77 37.19 26.17
CA GLU A 12 -5.89 35.76 26.15
C GLU A 12 -4.76 35.21 25.28
N ASN A 13 -3.69 34.80 25.95
CA ASN A 13 -2.59 34.06 25.34
C ASN A 13 -3.17 32.75 24.73
N GLN A 14 -3.63 32.81 23.49
CA GLN A 14 -3.77 31.64 22.65
C GLN A 14 -2.37 31.10 22.44
N SER A 15 -1.91 30.28 23.37
CA SER A 15 -0.84 29.32 23.12
C SER A 15 -1.38 28.36 22.06
N ALA A 16 -1.17 28.72 20.79
CA ALA A 16 -1.28 27.81 19.70
C ALA A 16 -0.32 26.66 20.01
N THR A 17 -0.87 25.57 20.54
CA THR A 17 -0.22 24.28 20.54
C THR A 17 -0.01 23.91 19.09
N SER A 18 1.12 24.33 18.54
CA SER A 18 1.67 23.71 17.35
C SER A 18 1.85 22.24 17.72
N SER A 19 0.93 21.38 17.28
CA SER A 19 1.13 19.94 17.33
C SER A 19 2.37 19.67 16.50
N ASP A 20 3.49 19.55 17.18
CA ASP A 20 4.77 19.20 16.59
C ASP A 20 4.59 17.79 16.01
N ASN A 21 4.24 17.72 14.73
CA ASN A 21 4.13 16.49 13.94
C ASN A 21 5.53 15.94 13.65
N SER A 22 6.41 15.97 14.66
CA SER A 22 7.71 15.33 14.56
C SER A 22 7.49 13.81 14.53
N GLN A 23 7.89 13.22 13.42
CA GLN A 23 7.84 11.78 13.27
C GLN A 23 8.74 11.11 14.29
N SER A 24 8.30 9.99 14.84
CA SER A 24 9.15 9.25 15.77
C SER A 24 10.39 8.69 15.04
N PRO A 25 11.54 8.58 15.73
CA PRO A 25 12.73 7.97 15.13
C PRO A 25 12.50 6.55 14.59
N ILE A 26 11.57 5.82 15.22
CA ILE A 26 11.18 4.46 14.79
C ILE A 26 10.45 4.51 13.44
N GLU A 27 9.59 5.49 13.24
CA GLU A 27 8.88 5.67 11.96
C GLU A 27 9.86 6.00 10.83
N ILE A 28 10.79 6.90 11.07
CA ILE A 28 11.83 7.26 10.11
C ILE A 28 12.67 6.04 9.76
N LEU A 29 13.11 5.26 10.77
CA LEU A 29 13.86 4.02 10.55
C LEU A 29 13.07 3.03 9.70
N PHE A 30 11.79 2.83 10.01
CA PHE A 30 10.92 1.95 9.22
C PHE A 30 10.78 2.44 7.77
N GLY A 31 10.64 3.74 7.56
CA GLY A 31 10.61 4.34 6.23
C GLY A 31 11.89 4.08 5.43
N ILE A 32 13.05 4.22 6.07
CA ILE A 32 14.35 3.93 5.46
C ILE A 32 14.44 2.44 5.08
N ILE A 33 14.03 1.53 5.97
CA ILE A 33 14.01 0.10 5.68
C ILE A 33 13.15 -0.20 4.45
N CYS A 34 11.94 0.38 4.36
CA CYS A 34 11.08 0.21 3.19
C CYS A 34 11.76 0.66 1.89
N LEU A 35 12.45 1.81 1.89
CA LEU A 35 13.16 2.31 0.72
C LEU A 35 14.38 1.46 0.35
N VAL A 36 15.11 0.93 1.34
CA VAL A 36 16.22 0.00 1.10
C VAL A 36 15.70 -1.31 0.48
N LEU A 37 14.60 -1.85 1.00
CA LEU A 37 13.97 -3.06 0.46
C LEU A 37 13.37 -2.84 -0.94
N LEU A 38 13.07 -1.62 -1.32
CA LEU A 38 12.59 -1.30 -2.67
C LEU A 38 13.62 -1.65 -3.75
N ILE A 39 14.92 -1.54 -3.44
CA ILE A 39 15.99 -1.85 -4.39
C ILE A 39 15.96 -3.33 -4.83
N PRO A 40 16.09 -4.32 -3.92
CA PRO A 40 16.02 -5.72 -4.33
C PRO A 40 14.64 -6.10 -4.90
N ALA A 41 13.54 -5.54 -4.38
CA ALA A 41 12.22 -5.78 -4.92
C ALA A 41 12.09 -5.33 -6.39
N THR A 42 12.67 -4.18 -6.74
CA THR A 42 12.69 -3.69 -8.13
C THR A 42 13.55 -4.60 -9.03
N LEU A 43 14.69 -5.07 -8.53
CA LEU A 43 15.55 -5.98 -9.29
C LEU A 43 14.86 -7.33 -9.56
N VAL A 44 14.16 -7.87 -8.56
CA VAL A 44 13.37 -9.10 -8.72
C VAL A 44 12.25 -8.88 -9.74
N ALA A 45 11.47 -7.81 -9.60
CA ALA A 45 10.39 -7.50 -10.55
C ALA A 45 10.91 -7.33 -11.99
N PHE A 46 12.09 -6.72 -12.17
CA PHE A 46 12.71 -6.59 -13.48
C PHE A 46 13.17 -7.95 -14.05
N GLY A 47 13.74 -8.82 -13.20
CA GLY A 47 14.12 -10.18 -13.58
C GLY A 47 12.91 -11.02 -14.03
N GLU A 48 11.82 -10.96 -13.26
CA GLU A 48 10.57 -11.64 -13.60
C GLU A 48 9.93 -11.09 -14.88
N PHE A 49 9.99 -9.77 -15.09
CA PHE A 49 9.50 -9.14 -16.32
C PHE A 49 10.18 -9.71 -17.57
N ARG A 50 11.50 -9.91 -17.52
CA ARG A 50 12.25 -10.51 -18.61
C ARG A 50 11.82 -11.96 -18.86
N TYR A 51 11.63 -12.73 -17.78
CA TYR A 51 11.12 -14.10 -17.88
C TYR A 51 9.73 -14.17 -18.51
N ILE A 52 8.85 -13.23 -18.21
CA ILE A 52 7.50 -13.18 -18.78
C ILE A 52 7.50 -12.81 -20.26
N ILE A 53 8.41 -11.93 -20.71
CA ILE A 53 8.55 -11.65 -22.15
C ILE A 53 8.93 -12.94 -22.89
N ASP A 54 9.92 -13.68 -22.38
CA ASP A 54 10.33 -14.96 -22.96
C ASP A 54 9.17 -15.97 -22.95
N TYR A 55 8.38 -16.01 -21.85
CA TYR A 55 7.21 -16.89 -21.70
C TYR A 55 6.11 -16.59 -22.74
N PHE A 56 5.90 -15.32 -23.10
CA PHE A 56 4.97 -14.93 -24.16
C PHE A 56 5.38 -15.42 -25.55
N GLU A 57 6.67 -15.41 -25.83
CA GLU A 57 7.18 -15.93 -27.11
C GLU A 57 6.89 -17.43 -27.28
N TYR A 58 6.70 -18.16 -26.16
CA TYR A 58 6.35 -19.58 -26.14
C TYR A 58 4.86 -19.88 -25.93
N GLY A 59 3.98 -18.88 -26.03
CA GLY A 59 2.52 -19.06 -26.00
C GLY A 59 1.89 -19.04 -24.61
N GLY A 60 2.51 -18.34 -23.65
CA GLY A 60 1.98 -18.16 -22.29
C GLY A 60 0.66 -17.42 -22.20
N ASP A 61 -0.10 -17.64 -21.11
CA ASP A 61 -1.42 -17.02 -20.88
C ASP A 61 -1.30 -15.58 -20.37
N MET A 62 -2.18 -14.72 -20.86
CA MET A 62 -2.33 -13.33 -20.42
C MET A 62 -2.71 -13.21 -18.93
N SER A 63 -3.33 -14.24 -18.33
CA SER A 63 -3.67 -14.22 -16.91
C SER A 63 -2.43 -14.18 -16.01
N ASP A 64 -1.39 -14.91 -16.36
CA ASP A 64 -0.14 -14.96 -15.59
C ASP A 64 0.56 -13.61 -15.59
N VAL A 65 0.57 -12.93 -16.73
CA VAL A 65 1.12 -11.58 -16.85
C VAL A 65 0.35 -10.56 -16.02
N ARG A 66 -0.96 -10.62 -16.04
CA ARG A 66 -1.81 -9.75 -15.22
C ARG A 66 -1.50 -9.94 -13.73
N SER A 67 -1.48 -11.19 -13.26
CA SER A 67 -1.20 -11.52 -11.87
C SER A 67 0.19 -11.05 -11.44
N TRP A 68 1.17 -11.24 -12.29
CA TRP A 68 2.53 -10.75 -12.05
C TRP A 68 2.60 -9.23 -11.96
N ILE A 69 1.99 -8.50 -12.92
CA ILE A 69 1.97 -7.03 -12.90
C ILE A 69 1.31 -6.52 -11.62
N LEU A 70 0.16 -7.07 -11.23
CA LEU A 70 -0.55 -6.67 -10.02
C LEU A 70 0.26 -6.95 -8.77
N TYR A 71 0.90 -8.11 -8.68
CA TYR A 71 1.76 -8.49 -7.56
C TYR A 71 2.96 -7.55 -7.41
N SER A 72 3.74 -7.40 -8.47
CA SER A 72 4.94 -6.55 -8.47
C SER A 72 4.59 -5.09 -8.19
N THR A 73 3.54 -4.56 -8.82
CA THR A 73 3.10 -3.18 -8.58
C THR A 73 2.60 -3.00 -7.14
N THR A 74 1.92 -3.98 -6.56
CA THR A 74 1.46 -3.93 -5.17
C THR A 74 2.64 -3.85 -4.21
N ILE A 75 3.64 -4.73 -4.34
CA ILE A 75 4.84 -4.72 -3.47
C ILE A 75 5.60 -3.40 -3.60
N LEU A 76 5.91 -2.99 -4.83
CA LEU A 76 6.67 -1.77 -5.08
C LEU A 76 5.93 -0.54 -4.56
N SER A 77 4.61 -0.48 -4.73
CA SER A 77 3.79 0.62 -4.22
C SER A 77 3.75 0.65 -2.70
N ILE A 78 3.59 -0.49 -2.05
CA ILE A 78 3.63 -0.58 -0.58
C ILE A 78 4.97 -0.07 -0.06
N LEU A 79 6.08 -0.57 -0.59
CA LEU A 79 7.42 -0.18 -0.13
C LEU A 79 7.71 1.29 -0.39
N LEU A 80 7.42 1.79 -1.60
CA LEU A 80 7.69 3.18 -1.98
C LEU A 80 6.84 4.15 -1.15
N ILE A 81 5.53 3.95 -1.13
CA ILE A 81 4.59 4.87 -0.48
C ILE A 81 4.78 4.84 1.04
N SER A 82 4.96 3.65 1.63
CA SER A 82 5.28 3.54 3.06
C SER A 82 6.60 4.24 3.38
N GLY A 83 7.63 3.99 2.59
CA GLY A 83 8.92 4.63 2.76
C GLY A 83 8.82 6.16 2.75
N LEU A 84 8.17 6.73 1.73
CA LEU A 84 7.97 8.18 1.60
C LEU A 84 7.07 8.76 2.71
N HIS A 85 6.04 8.02 3.11
CA HIS A 85 5.14 8.45 4.18
C HIS A 85 5.84 8.51 5.54
N PHE A 86 6.56 7.44 5.91
CA PHE A 86 7.23 7.34 7.20
C PHE A 86 8.47 8.24 7.33
N ILE A 87 9.11 8.65 6.23
CA ILE A 87 10.16 9.67 6.24
C ILE A 87 9.57 11.10 6.26
N GLY A 88 8.24 11.26 6.08
CA GLY A 88 7.57 12.55 6.12
C GLY A 88 7.62 13.35 4.83
N LEU A 89 7.88 12.71 3.72
CA LEU A 89 7.84 13.37 2.41
C LEU A 89 6.40 13.55 1.91
N ILE A 90 5.48 12.67 2.30
CA ILE A 90 4.05 12.79 1.98
C ILE A 90 3.34 13.56 3.10
N LYS A 91 3.32 14.90 3.01
CA LYS A 91 2.73 15.79 4.03
C LYS A 91 1.31 16.22 3.72
N SER A 92 0.97 16.43 2.46
CA SER A 92 -0.34 16.92 2.05
C SER A 92 -1.41 15.86 2.21
N THR A 93 -2.56 16.24 2.78
CA THR A 93 -3.74 15.37 2.92
C THR A 93 -4.19 14.78 1.57
N SER A 94 -4.17 15.58 0.50
CA SER A 94 -4.53 15.11 -0.84
C SER A 94 -3.57 14.02 -1.33
N TRP A 95 -2.27 14.18 -1.11
CA TRP A 95 -1.28 13.17 -1.49
C TRP A 95 -1.41 11.88 -0.65
N LYS A 96 -1.73 11.98 0.64
CA LYS A 96 -2.02 10.82 1.49
C LYS A 96 -3.24 10.06 0.99
N LEU A 97 -4.32 10.77 0.65
CA LEU A 97 -5.53 10.17 0.11
C LEU A 97 -5.28 9.46 -1.23
N ILE A 98 -4.56 10.11 -2.16
CA ILE A 98 -4.25 9.53 -3.48
C ILE A 98 -3.34 8.31 -3.32
N SER A 99 -2.26 8.42 -2.59
CA SER A 99 -1.26 7.34 -2.46
C SER A 99 -1.80 6.14 -1.65
N GLY A 100 -2.48 6.40 -0.53
CA GLY A 100 -3.12 5.34 0.24
C GLY A 100 -4.29 4.69 -0.51
N GLY A 101 -5.10 5.49 -1.21
CA GLY A 101 -6.17 5.00 -2.08
C GLY A 101 -5.62 4.14 -3.23
N PHE A 102 -4.51 4.53 -3.83
CA PHE A 102 -3.85 3.75 -4.87
C PHE A 102 -3.43 2.36 -4.37
N ILE A 103 -2.79 2.27 -3.19
CA ILE A 103 -2.43 0.97 -2.61
C ILE A 103 -3.67 0.10 -2.38
N ILE A 104 -4.76 0.67 -1.85
CA ILE A 104 -5.99 -0.07 -1.60
C ILE A 104 -6.57 -0.61 -2.91
N VAL A 105 -6.68 0.25 -3.93
CA VAL A 105 -7.25 -0.14 -5.24
C VAL A 105 -6.43 -1.26 -5.87
N ILE A 106 -5.11 -1.16 -5.92
CA ILE A 106 -4.28 -2.18 -6.53
C ILE A 106 -4.31 -3.50 -5.75
N SER A 107 -4.40 -3.44 -4.42
CA SER A 107 -4.56 -4.62 -3.57
C SER A 107 -5.90 -5.32 -3.80
N VAL A 108 -6.99 -4.55 -3.96
CA VAL A 108 -8.31 -5.09 -4.31
C VAL A 108 -8.31 -5.69 -5.72
N MET A 109 -7.63 -5.06 -6.68
CA MET A 109 -7.47 -5.64 -8.02
C MET A 109 -6.72 -6.97 -7.98
N ASN A 110 -5.69 -7.09 -7.12
CA ASN A 110 -4.97 -8.35 -6.91
C ASN A 110 -5.89 -9.43 -6.34
N LEU A 111 -6.77 -9.08 -5.39
CA LEU A 111 -7.79 -9.98 -4.87
C LEU A 111 -8.76 -10.46 -5.97
N PHE A 112 -9.23 -9.57 -6.83
CA PHE A 112 -10.08 -9.93 -7.96
C PHE A 112 -9.36 -10.83 -8.98
N SER A 113 -8.08 -10.61 -9.24
CA SER A 113 -7.26 -11.49 -10.05
C SER A 113 -7.27 -12.90 -9.48
N ARG A 114 -6.99 -13.04 -8.17
CA ARG A 114 -7.02 -14.32 -7.47
C ARG A 114 -8.37 -15.03 -7.59
N PHE A 115 -9.48 -14.32 -7.41
CA PHE A 115 -10.81 -14.90 -7.58
C PHE A 115 -11.06 -15.40 -9.01
N SER A 116 -10.60 -14.65 -10.00
CA SER A 116 -10.73 -15.00 -11.41
C SER A 116 -9.98 -16.28 -11.75
N ASP A 117 -8.71 -16.36 -11.32
CA ASP A 117 -7.83 -17.46 -11.68
C ASP A 117 -8.17 -18.72 -10.89
N PHE A 118 -8.48 -18.60 -9.60
CA PHE A 118 -9.03 -19.70 -8.80
C PHE A 118 -10.37 -20.23 -9.37
N GLY A 119 -11.22 -19.34 -9.86
CA GLY A 119 -12.50 -19.74 -10.49
C GLY A 119 -12.32 -20.49 -11.81
N LYS A 120 -11.22 -20.26 -12.54
CA LYS A 120 -10.85 -21.04 -13.74
C LYS A 120 -10.37 -22.44 -13.32
N GLU A 121 -9.41 -22.52 -12.43
CA GLU A 121 -8.83 -23.80 -11.96
C GLU A 121 -9.89 -24.69 -11.29
N ARG A 122 -10.80 -24.10 -10.51
CA ARG A 122 -11.92 -24.85 -9.90
C ARG A 122 -12.77 -25.58 -10.94
N ARG A 123 -13.04 -24.95 -12.07
CA ARG A 123 -13.83 -25.58 -13.16
C ARG A 123 -13.07 -26.72 -13.84
N GLU A 124 -11.73 -26.60 -13.90
CA GLU A 124 -10.89 -27.59 -14.55
C GLU A 124 -10.59 -28.79 -13.63
N TRP A 125 -10.38 -28.57 -12.33
CA TRP A 125 -9.92 -29.57 -11.39
C TRP A 125 -11.01 -30.10 -10.42
N GLY A 126 -12.24 -29.59 -10.46
CA GLY A 126 -13.38 -30.09 -9.67
C GLY A 126 -13.22 -29.90 -8.15
N ILE A 127 -12.72 -28.75 -7.72
CA ILE A 127 -12.49 -28.43 -6.31
C ILE A 127 -13.82 -28.27 -5.56
N ASP A 128 -14.05 -29.06 -4.49
CA ASP A 128 -15.32 -29.10 -3.77
C ASP A 128 -15.41 -28.10 -2.60
N GLU A 129 -14.28 -27.84 -1.89
CA GLU A 129 -14.25 -26.98 -0.70
C GLU A 129 -13.77 -25.57 -1.02
N PHE A 130 -14.65 -24.74 -1.57
CA PHE A 130 -14.31 -23.41 -2.08
C PHE A 130 -13.48 -22.54 -1.12
N TRP A 131 -13.89 -22.40 0.15
CA TRP A 131 -13.25 -21.44 1.04
C TRP A 131 -11.87 -21.88 1.53
N LEU A 132 -11.72 -23.14 1.85
CA LEU A 132 -10.44 -23.68 2.30
C LEU A 132 -9.42 -23.67 1.17
N ASP A 133 -9.83 -24.14 0.00
CA ASP A 133 -8.97 -24.19 -1.18
C ASP A 133 -8.60 -22.78 -1.65
N PHE A 134 -9.51 -21.82 -1.61
CA PHE A 134 -9.21 -20.44 -1.95
C PHE A 134 -8.19 -19.81 -0.99
N LEU A 135 -8.29 -20.06 0.32
CA LEU A 135 -7.36 -19.53 1.31
C LEU A 135 -5.96 -20.15 1.18
N TYR A 136 -5.90 -21.44 0.93
CA TYR A 136 -4.64 -22.20 0.86
C TYR A 136 -4.12 -22.39 -0.57
N TRP A 137 -4.78 -21.82 -1.56
CA TRP A 137 -4.34 -21.95 -2.95
C TRP A 137 -2.91 -21.45 -3.15
N PRO A 138 -2.01 -22.32 -3.66
CA PRO A 138 -0.59 -22.04 -3.75
C PRO A 138 -0.26 -21.15 -4.95
N SER A 139 -0.77 -19.92 -4.96
CA SER A 139 -0.39 -18.93 -5.97
C SER A 139 0.89 -18.22 -5.55
N THR A 140 1.84 -18.06 -6.47
CA THR A 140 3.08 -17.32 -6.24
C THR A 140 2.86 -15.81 -6.27
N HIS A 141 1.93 -15.32 -7.11
CA HIS A 141 1.73 -13.90 -7.37
C HIS A 141 0.44 -13.32 -6.78
N GLU A 142 -0.46 -14.16 -6.26
CA GLU A 142 -1.76 -13.74 -5.74
C GLU A 142 -1.92 -14.05 -4.25
N ARG A 143 -0.95 -13.60 -3.46
CA ARG A 143 -0.91 -13.86 -2.02
C ARG A 143 -1.90 -12.98 -1.27
N LEU A 144 -2.80 -13.62 -0.51
CA LEU A 144 -3.78 -12.92 0.32
C LEU A 144 -3.13 -12.03 1.38
N GLU A 145 -2.00 -12.46 1.93
CA GLU A 145 -1.25 -11.71 2.92
C GLU A 145 -0.83 -10.34 2.37
N LEU A 146 -0.40 -10.30 1.11
CA LEU A 146 -0.03 -9.06 0.44
C LEU A 146 -1.24 -8.15 0.22
N VAL A 147 -2.39 -8.73 -0.15
CA VAL A 147 -3.64 -7.97 -0.32
C VAL A 147 -4.06 -7.31 0.99
N PHE A 148 -4.12 -8.07 2.09
CA PHE A 148 -4.48 -7.52 3.40
C PHE A 148 -3.47 -6.51 3.90
N LEU A 149 -2.17 -6.77 3.74
CA LEU A 149 -1.12 -5.83 4.09
C LEU A 149 -1.28 -4.52 3.33
N GLY A 150 -1.52 -4.58 2.03
CA GLY A 150 -1.74 -3.40 1.20
C GLY A 150 -2.96 -2.58 1.63
N ILE A 151 -4.08 -3.23 1.94
CA ILE A 151 -5.28 -2.56 2.42
C ILE A 151 -5.00 -1.87 3.77
N ILE A 152 -4.37 -2.56 4.73
CA ILE A 152 -4.05 -2.02 6.05
C ILE A 152 -3.12 -0.81 5.93
N ILE A 153 -2.05 -0.92 5.14
CA ILE A 153 -1.10 0.17 4.93
C ILE A 153 -1.76 1.35 4.22
N GLY A 154 -2.58 1.09 3.20
CA GLY A 154 -3.30 2.14 2.50
C GLY A 154 -4.20 2.95 3.44
N PHE A 155 -4.98 2.29 4.29
CA PHE A 155 -5.78 2.96 5.33
C PHE A 155 -4.91 3.72 6.33
N PHE A 156 -3.77 3.15 6.74
CA PHE A 156 -2.86 3.81 7.66
C PHE A 156 -2.29 5.12 7.07
N VAL A 157 -1.89 5.10 5.81
CA VAL A 157 -1.38 6.28 5.08
C VAL A 157 -2.45 7.37 4.97
N ILE A 158 -3.71 7.00 4.73
CA ILE A 158 -4.82 7.95 4.63
C ILE A 158 -5.12 8.60 6.01
N LYS A 159 -5.12 7.79 7.06
CA LYS A 159 -5.56 8.23 8.40
C LYS A 159 -4.54 9.12 9.10
N LYS A 160 -3.27 8.90 8.92
CA LYS A 160 -2.18 9.61 9.59
C LYS A 160 -1.74 10.84 8.82
#